data_82667f2f89e471989477be0a62452864
#
_entry.id   82667f2f89e471989477be0a62452864
#
_cell.length_a   1.000
_cell.length_b   1.000
_cell.length_c   1.000
_cell.angle_alpha   90.00
_cell.angle_beta   90.00
_cell.angle_gamma   90.00
#
_symmetry.space_group_name_H-M   'P 1'
#
loop_
_entity.id
_entity.type
_entity.pdbx_description
1 polymer ?
#
loop_
_entity_poly.entity_id
_entity_poly.type
_entity_poly.pdbx_seq_one_letter_code
_entity_poly.pdbx_strand_id
1 'polypeptide(L)'
;MKYCINYYGNFRYLNEIDEIIFDYTGVGDILNFIQEKIKPEQRVLLSLVHAEDLDALVPIVDRLKETHPNYTIILKRDQLIHRIKDNHPFFLGEYCKTFDQVYSFIELGVTDIYIVETLGFSIKDMSTYAHGHGVKVRALPNVAQSTLGSLSQLPPECKFFVRPEDVSVYEPYVDVFELFGDNHKLSVTYEIYKEGNWKGALGNLIKGLPLDFSLDAQSPYGEYRLNCGQKCYKCKMCTVHKELNDIMDQNNLRIIKEKEYAEQEKKEKI
;
A
#
# COMPACT_ATOMS: atom_id res chain seq x y z
N MET A 1 4.31 8.48 12.96
CA MET A 1 3.89 8.11 11.58
C MET A 1 3.89 9.33 10.68
N LYS A 2 4.36 9.18 9.42
CA LYS A 2 4.26 10.22 8.38
C LYS A 2 3.05 9.98 7.50
N TYR A 3 2.46 11.08 7.01
CA TYR A 3 1.32 11.03 6.11
C TYR A 3 1.61 11.70 4.78
N CYS A 4 1.10 11.11 3.71
CA CYS A 4 1.17 11.60 2.35
C CYS A 4 -0.23 11.76 1.75
N ILE A 5 -0.40 12.74 0.91
CA ILE A 5 -1.63 12.93 0.13
C ILE A 5 -1.32 13.15 -1.34
N ASN A 6 -2.25 12.78 -2.21
CA ASN A 6 -2.26 13.25 -3.58
C ASN A 6 -3.06 14.59 -3.63
N TYR A 7 -2.40 15.66 -4.08
CA TYR A 7 -2.96 17.01 -4.02
C TYR A 7 -3.76 17.36 -5.28
N TYR A 8 -5.05 17.51 -5.10
CA TYR A 8 -5.98 17.91 -6.18
C TYR A 8 -6.60 19.31 -5.96
N GLY A 9 -6.04 20.12 -5.07
CA GLY A 9 -6.57 21.45 -4.73
C GLY A 9 -6.73 21.66 -3.22
N ASN A 10 -7.85 22.12 -2.77
CA ASN A 10 -8.10 22.56 -1.39
C ASN A 10 -7.90 21.46 -0.33
N PHE A 11 -6.72 21.43 0.28
CA PHE A 11 -6.43 20.60 1.46
C PHE A 11 -6.13 21.50 2.66
N ARG A 12 -6.93 21.38 3.73
CA ARG A 12 -6.87 22.28 4.90
C ARG A 12 -5.51 22.23 5.62
N TYR A 13 -4.89 21.05 5.68
CA TYR A 13 -3.66 20.81 6.45
C TYR A 13 -2.41 20.78 5.59
N LEU A 14 -2.39 21.54 4.48
CA LEU A 14 -1.28 21.55 3.52
C LEU A 14 0.07 21.84 4.18
N ASN A 15 0.08 22.69 5.20
CA ASN A 15 1.29 23.06 5.95
C ASN A 15 1.68 22.10 7.07
N GLU A 16 0.90 21.04 7.30
CA GLU A 16 1.11 20.06 8.37
C GLU A 16 1.44 18.67 7.84
N ILE A 17 1.09 18.38 6.59
CA ILE A 17 1.33 17.09 5.96
C ILE A 17 2.82 16.89 5.68
N ASP A 18 3.32 15.66 5.82
CA ASP A 18 4.75 15.37 5.65
C ASP A 18 5.18 15.28 4.19
N GLU A 19 4.33 14.67 3.35
CA GLU A 19 4.62 14.42 1.94
C GLU A 19 3.41 14.74 1.06
N ILE A 20 3.67 15.27 -0.14
CA ILE A 20 2.62 15.70 -1.06
C ILE A 20 2.94 15.19 -2.46
N ILE A 21 2.00 14.46 -3.04
CA ILE A 21 2.07 14.01 -4.45
C ILE A 21 1.39 15.06 -5.32
N PHE A 22 2.09 15.45 -6.36
CA PHE A 22 1.57 16.27 -7.47
C PHE A 22 1.59 15.46 -8.74
N ASP A 23 0.44 15.18 -9.31
CA ASP A 23 0.35 14.56 -10.64
C ASP A 23 0.67 15.58 -11.72
N TYR A 24 1.72 15.32 -12.49
CA TYR A 24 2.06 16.15 -13.64
C TYR A 24 1.15 15.80 -14.83
N THR A 25 0.24 16.70 -15.12
CA THR A 25 -0.72 16.57 -16.23
C THR A 25 -0.37 17.42 -17.44
N GLY A 26 0.79 18.09 -17.41
CA GLY A 26 1.21 18.98 -18.50
C GLY A 26 0.55 20.38 -18.49
N VAL A 27 -0.34 20.64 -17.51
CA VAL A 27 -1.10 21.90 -17.45
C VAL A 27 -0.81 22.63 -16.15
N GLY A 28 -0.38 23.87 -16.26
CA GLY A 28 -0.23 24.78 -15.13
C GLY A 28 1.17 24.89 -14.55
N ASP A 29 1.39 25.94 -13.78
CA ASP A 29 2.68 26.24 -13.16
C ASP A 29 2.79 25.57 -11.76
N ILE A 30 2.86 24.23 -11.78
CA ILE A 30 2.97 23.43 -10.55
C ILE A 30 4.21 23.80 -9.74
N LEU A 31 5.30 24.20 -10.41
CA LEU A 31 6.54 24.59 -9.75
C LEU A 31 6.38 25.88 -8.94
N ASN A 32 5.71 26.89 -9.50
CA ASN A 32 5.45 28.12 -8.75
C ASN A 32 4.54 27.85 -7.55
N PHE A 33 3.53 27.00 -7.72
CA PHE A 33 2.70 26.59 -6.58
C PHE A 33 3.53 25.91 -5.47
N ILE A 34 4.41 24.97 -5.84
CA ILE A 34 5.28 24.28 -4.89
C ILE A 34 6.16 25.31 -4.17
N GLN A 35 6.82 26.20 -4.89
CA GLN A 35 7.70 27.24 -4.33
C GLN A 35 6.96 28.19 -3.36
N GLU A 36 5.73 28.55 -3.67
CA GLU A 36 4.96 29.51 -2.88
C GLU A 36 4.26 28.91 -1.67
N LYS A 37 3.83 27.63 -1.78
CA LYS A 37 2.86 27.04 -0.83
C LYS A 37 3.43 25.87 -0.03
N ILE A 38 4.49 25.21 -0.54
CA ILE A 38 5.04 24.00 0.11
C ILE A 38 6.29 24.38 0.89
N LYS A 39 6.36 23.94 2.12
CA LYS A 39 7.51 24.22 2.98
C LYS A 39 8.73 23.37 2.59
N PRO A 40 9.96 23.89 2.73
CA PRO A 40 11.18 23.16 2.34
C PRO A 40 11.38 21.82 3.04
N GLU A 41 10.86 21.66 4.27
CA GLU A 41 10.93 20.43 5.03
C GLU A 41 9.96 19.34 4.56
N GLN A 42 8.88 19.71 3.87
CA GLN A 42 7.93 18.75 3.31
C GLN A 42 8.54 18.05 2.10
N ARG A 43 8.24 16.77 1.93
CA ARG A 43 8.72 16.03 0.76
C ARG A 43 7.74 16.20 -0.40
N VAL A 44 8.25 16.64 -1.53
CA VAL A 44 7.48 16.76 -2.77
C VAL A 44 7.67 15.51 -3.62
N LEU A 45 6.58 14.88 -3.99
CA LEU A 45 6.54 13.72 -4.89
C LEU A 45 5.92 14.16 -6.21
N LEU A 46 6.72 14.22 -7.27
CA LEU A 46 6.24 14.58 -8.60
C LEU A 46 5.90 13.31 -9.39
N SER A 47 4.62 13.04 -9.58
CA SER A 47 4.14 11.87 -10.31
C SER A 47 4.21 12.15 -11.82
N LEU A 48 5.04 11.38 -12.52
CA LEU A 48 5.20 11.44 -13.97
C LEU A 48 4.54 10.24 -14.67
N VAL A 49 3.73 9.46 -13.93
CA VAL A 49 3.13 8.21 -14.43
C VAL A 49 2.23 8.40 -15.66
N HIS A 50 1.72 9.61 -15.88
CA HIS A 50 0.89 9.96 -17.03
C HIS A 50 1.63 10.77 -18.10
N ALA A 51 2.92 11.02 -17.91
CA ALA A 51 3.71 11.77 -18.87
C ALA A 51 4.09 10.90 -20.09
N GLU A 52 3.89 11.45 -21.28
CA GLU A 52 4.22 10.81 -22.55
C GLU A 52 5.68 11.09 -22.97
N ASP A 53 6.16 12.31 -22.73
CA ASP A 53 7.52 12.76 -23.06
C ASP A 53 8.29 13.12 -21.80
N LEU A 54 9.07 12.16 -21.29
CA LEU A 54 9.89 12.36 -20.09
C LEU A 54 11.10 13.24 -20.34
N ASP A 55 11.65 13.25 -21.55
CA ASP A 55 12.82 14.06 -21.88
C ASP A 55 12.49 15.55 -21.85
N ALA A 56 11.27 15.92 -22.25
CA ALA A 56 10.76 17.29 -22.12
C ALA A 56 10.57 17.74 -20.66
N LEU A 57 10.50 16.79 -19.71
CA LEU A 57 10.30 17.08 -18.29
C LEU A 57 11.59 17.25 -17.50
N VAL A 58 12.73 16.86 -18.04
CA VAL A 58 14.04 16.99 -17.36
C VAL A 58 14.27 18.42 -16.84
N PRO A 59 14.07 19.50 -17.61
CA PRO A 59 14.26 20.85 -17.08
C PRO A 59 13.31 21.22 -15.93
N ILE A 60 12.11 20.64 -15.91
CA ILE A 60 11.11 20.85 -14.85
C ILE A 60 11.58 20.20 -13.56
N VAL A 61 12.07 18.95 -13.65
CA VAL A 61 12.54 18.19 -12.50
C VAL A 61 13.87 18.77 -11.98
N ASP A 62 14.75 19.25 -12.86
CA ASP A 62 15.99 19.96 -12.47
C ASP A 62 15.66 21.24 -11.70
N ARG A 63 14.69 22.04 -12.17
CA ARG A 63 14.23 23.23 -11.43
C ARG A 63 13.59 22.87 -10.10
N LEU A 64 12.84 21.75 -10.01
CA LEU A 64 12.30 21.25 -8.74
C LEU A 64 13.43 20.90 -7.78
N LYS A 65 14.49 20.21 -8.25
CA LYS A 65 15.69 19.89 -7.47
C LYS A 65 16.36 21.11 -6.87
N GLU A 66 16.47 22.19 -7.64
CA GLU A 66 17.08 23.45 -7.18
C GLU A 66 16.25 24.17 -6.12
N THR A 67 14.93 24.17 -6.29
CA THR A 67 14.00 24.93 -5.45
C THR A 67 13.44 24.15 -4.28
N HIS A 68 13.39 22.82 -4.40
CA HIS A 68 12.85 21.94 -3.39
C HIS A 68 13.65 20.63 -3.30
N PRO A 69 14.84 20.66 -2.66
CA PRO A 69 15.77 19.53 -2.69
C PRO A 69 15.22 18.26 -2.03
N ASN A 70 14.20 18.37 -1.17
CA ASN A 70 13.48 17.21 -0.61
C ASN A 70 12.35 16.75 -1.55
N TYR A 71 12.72 16.31 -2.74
CA TYR A 71 11.79 15.82 -3.74
C TYR A 71 12.09 14.36 -4.15
N THR A 72 11.14 13.75 -4.84
CA THR A 72 11.29 12.44 -5.50
C THR A 72 10.31 12.36 -6.68
N ILE A 73 10.69 11.66 -7.74
CA ILE A 73 9.79 11.43 -8.87
C ILE A 73 9.12 10.05 -8.77
N ILE A 74 7.87 9.96 -9.24
CA ILE A 74 7.13 8.70 -9.33
C ILE A 74 7.04 8.31 -10.80
N LEU A 75 7.51 7.12 -11.14
CA LEU A 75 7.57 6.59 -12.49
C LEU A 75 6.74 5.31 -12.64
N LYS A 76 6.42 4.94 -13.90
CA LYS A 76 6.00 3.59 -14.28
C LYS A 76 7.21 2.75 -14.68
N ARG A 77 7.04 1.44 -14.69
CA ARG A 77 8.11 0.50 -15.07
C ARG A 77 8.60 0.69 -16.51
N ASP A 78 7.72 0.96 -17.45
CA ASP A 78 8.07 1.23 -18.86
C ASP A 78 8.84 2.53 -19.05
N GLN A 79 8.71 3.47 -18.11
CA GLN A 79 9.44 4.74 -18.12
C GLN A 79 10.90 4.61 -17.63
N LEU A 80 11.31 3.44 -17.11
CA LEU A 80 12.68 3.19 -16.64
C LEU A 80 13.73 3.14 -17.77
N ILE A 81 13.30 3.06 -19.02
CA ILE A 81 14.20 3.20 -20.19
C ILE A 81 14.76 4.61 -20.33
N HIS A 82 14.09 5.62 -19.78
CA HIS A 82 14.52 7.00 -19.83
C HIS A 82 15.54 7.32 -18.73
N ARG A 83 16.50 8.19 -19.05
CA ARG A 83 17.63 8.56 -18.16
C ARG A 83 17.24 9.49 -17.02
N ILE A 84 15.99 9.95 -16.97
CA ILE A 84 15.55 10.86 -15.91
C ILE A 84 15.83 10.30 -14.50
N LYS A 85 15.69 8.97 -14.32
CA LYS A 85 15.99 8.28 -13.07
C LYS A 85 17.48 8.31 -12.66
N ASP A 86 18.39 8.51 -13.60
CA ASP A 86 19.85 8.44 -13.32
C ASP A 86 20.33 9.66 -12.52
N ASN A 87 19.59 10.77 -12.59
CA ASN A 87 19.94 12.03 -11.95
C ASN A 87 19.00 12.47 -10.83
N HIS A 88 17.90 11.73 -10.61
CA HIS A 88 16.84 12.10 -9.67
C HIS A 88 16.42 10.91 -8.80
N PRO A 89 16.16 11.14 -7.51
CA PRO A 89 15.57 10.11 -6.65
C PRO A 89 14.19 9.73 -7.19
N PHE A 90 13.91 8.43 -7.27
CA PHE A 90 12.65 7.93 -7.82
C PHE A 90 12.12 6.70 -7.09
N PHE A 91 10.85 6.43 -7.29
CA PHE A 91 10.22 5.14 -7.02
C PHE A 91 9.12 4.84 -8.03
N LEU A 92 8.63 3.59 -8.01
CA LEU A 92 7.58 3.16 -8.93
C LEU A 92 6.21 3.31 -8.29
N GLY A 93 5.24 3.87 -9.03
CA GLY A 93 3.84 3.97 -8.65
C GLY A 93 3.10 2.62 -8.66
N GLU A 94 3.83 1.51 -8.54
CA GLU A 94 3.33 0.16 -8.56
C GLU A 94 3.43 -0.49 -7.18
N TYR A 95 2.52 -1.45 -6.90
CA TYR A 95 2.51 -2.17 -5.62
C TYR A 95 3.34 -3.43 -5.65
N CYS A 96 4.19 -3.60 -4.65
CA CYS A 96 4.88 -4.86 -4.38
C CYS A 96 3.94 -5.82 -3.63
N LYS A 97 3.73 -7.00 -4.22
CA LYS A 97 2.85 -8.06 -3.70
C LYS A 97 3.63 -9.31 -3.30
N THR A 98 4.90 -9.40 -3.68
CA THR A 98 5.77 -10.54 -3.42
C THR A 98 7.19 -10.08 -3.09
N PHE A 99 7.98 -10.93 -2.44
CA PHE A 99 9.39 -10.66 -2.20
C PHE A 99 10.20 -10.42 -3.47
N ASP A 100 9.92 -11.17 -4.54
CA ASP A 100 10.62 -10.99 -5.82
C ASP A 100 10.41 -9.59 -6.39
N GLN A 101 9.20 -9.01 -6.21
CA GLN A 101 8.94 -7.64 -6.61
C GLN A 101 9.68 -6.64 -5.73
N VAL A 102 9.70 -6.85 -4.40
CA VAL A 102 10.47 -6.02 -3.47
C VAL A 102 11.95 -6.05 -3.83
N TYR A 103 12.51 -7.24 -4.01
CA TYR A 103 13.89 -7.43 -4.43
C TYR A 103 14.19 -6.70 -5.75
N SER A 104 13.36 -6.94 -6.77
CA SER A 104 13.52 -6.32 -8.10
C SER A 104 13.48 -4.79 -8.04
N PHE A 105 12.64 -4.19 -7.18
CA PHE A 105 12.55 -2.75 -7.03
C PHE A 105 13.79 -2.19 -6.30
N ILE A 106 14.28 -2.88 -5.29
CA ILE A 106 15.53 -2.51 -4.58
C ILE A 106 16.72 -2.51 -5.54
N GLU A 107 16.85 -3.53 -6.39
CA GLU A 107 17.90 -3.61 -7.42
C GLU A 107 17.83 -2.47 -8.44
N LEU A 108 16.65 -1.90 -8.68
CA LEU A 108 16.48 -0.73 -9.52
C LEU A 108 16.94 0.58 -8.84
N GLY A 109 17.25 0.55 -7.54
CA GLY A 109 17.69 1.72 -6.78
C GLY A 109 16.57 2.68 -6.41
N VAL A 110 15.34 2.18 -6.20
CA VAL A 110 14.20 3.00 -5.78
C VAL A 110 14.40 3.51 -4.34
N THR A 111 13.85 4.70 -4.06
CA THR A 111 13.89 5.28 -2.70
C THR A 111 12.75 4.77 -1.80
N ASP A 112 11.65 4.40 -2.40
CA ASP A 112 10.42 3.97 -1.70
C ASP A 112 9.77 2.82 -2.46
N ILE A 113 8.97 2.01 -1.75
CA ILE A 113 8.11 0.99 -2.33
C ILE A 113 6.72 1.02 -1.68
N TYR A 114 5.68 0.78 -2.50
CA TYR A 114 4.36 0.46 -1.97
C TYR A 114 4.27 -1.03 -1.69
N ILE A 115 3.93 -1.38 -0.46
CA ILE A 115 3.68 -2.78 -0.09
C ILE A 115 2.19 -3.01 0.11
N VAL A 116 1.72 -4.11 -0.47
CA VAL A 116 0.37 -4.65 -0.27
C VAL A 116 0.48 -6.06 0.24
N GLU A 117 -0.23 -6.35 1.31
CA GLU A 117 -0.33 -7.69 1.83
C GLU A 117 -1.01 -8.64 0.84
N THR A 118 -0.40 -9.79 0.60
CA THR A 118 -0.97 -10.85 -0.23
C THR A 118 -0.84 -12.20 0.46
N LEU A 119 -1.49 -13.23 -0.11
CA LEU A 119 -1.36 -14.59 0.44
C LEU A 119 0.10 -15.04 0.47
N GLY A 120 0.56 -15.37 1.66
CA GLY A 120 1.91 -15.86 1.91
C GLY A 120 2.98 -14.80 2.16
N PHE A 121 2.66 -13.51 1.98
CA PHE A 121 3.61 -12.41 2.17
C PHE A 121 3.03 -11.33 3.09
N SER A 122 3.55 -11.23 4.30
CA SER A 122 3.12 -10.20 5.25
C SER A 122 3.82 -8.88 4.99
N ILE A 123 3.12 -7.78 5.29
CA ILE A 123 3.72 -6.44 5.23
C ILE A 123 4.94 -6.35 6.15
N LYS A 124 4.89 -7.01 7.31
CA LYS A 124 5.98 -7.06 8.29
C LYS A 124 7.27 -7.61 7.70
N ASP A 125 7.19 -8.77 7.04
CA ASP A 125 8.39 -9.44 6.52
C ASP A 125 8.97 -8.67 5.32
N MET A 126 8.11 -8.23 4.40
CA MET A 126 8.53 -7.45 3.23
C MET A 126 9.12 -6.10 3.64
N SER A 127 8.54 -5.42 4.63
CA SER A 127 9.04 -4.14 5.15
C SER A 127 10.38 -4.31 5.85
N THR A 128 10.53 -5.35 6.68
CA THR A 128 11.81 -5.63 7.34
C THR A 128 12.94 -5.81 6.31
N TYR A 129 12.64 -6.51 5.21
CA TYR A 129 13.59 -6.68 4.13
C TYR A 129 13.92 -5.36 3.43
N ALA A 130 12.92 -4.54 3.08
CA ALA A 130 13.11 -3.24 2.44
C ALA A 130 13.93 -2.28 3.31
N HIS A 131 13.61 -2.19 4.61
CA HIS A 131 14.35 -1.37 5.58
C HIS A 131 15.81 -1.82 5.72
N GLY A 132 16.08 -3.13 5.67
CA GLY A 132 17.44 -3.66 5.65
C GLY A 132 18.29 -3.17 4.47
N HIS A 133 17.66 -2.67 3.40
CA HIS A 133 18.29 -2.09 2.22
C HIS A 133 18.13 -0.57 2.12
N GLY A 134 17.65 0.09 3.18
CA GLY A 134 17.48 1.54 3.22
C GLY A 134 16.32 2.10 2.39
N VAL A 135 15.39 1.23 1.95
CA VAL A 135 14.23 1.61 1.15
C VAL A 135 13.03 1.85 2.06
N LYS A 136 12.35 2.98 1.88
CA LYS A 136 11.15 3.34 2.65
C LYS A 136 9.94 2.54 2.19
N VAL A 137 9.07 2.24 3.14
CA VAL A 137 7.83 1.50 2.92
C VAL A 137 6.63 2.44 3.00
N ARG A 138 5.79 2.38 1.97
CA ARG A 138 4.54 3.12 1.85
C ARG A 138 3.35 2.16 1.85
N ALA A 139 2.23 2.57 2.43
CA ALA A 139 0.98 1.81 2.40
C ALA A 139 -0.23 2.73 2.28
N LEU A 140 -1.34 2.20 1.77
CA LEU A 140 -2.64 2.87 1.69
C LEU A 140 -3.54 2.38 2.83
N PRO A 141 -3.62 3.11 3.95
CA PRO A 141 -4.36 2.61 5.13
C PRO A 141 -5.87 2.61 4.91
N ASN A 142 -6.40 3.59 4.17
CA ASN A 142 -7.83 3.79 3.97
C ASN A 142 -8.37 3.26 2.64
N VAL A 143 -7.68 2.30 2.04
CA VAL A 143 -8.15 1.55 0.88
C VAL A 143 -8.09 0.06 1.19
N ALA A 144 -9.26 -0.58 1.27
CA ALA A 144 -9.33 -2.01 1.50
C ALA A 144 -8.84 -2.77 0.27
N GLN A 145 -7.70 -3.42 0.40
CA GLN A 145 -7.05 -4.14 -0.68
C GLN A 145 -7.34 -5.63 -0.57
N SER A 146 -7.83 -6.22 -1.66
CA SER A 146 -8.02 -7.66 -1.72
C SER A 146 -6.68 -8.34 -2.00
N THR A 147 -6.31 -9.24 -1.12
CA THR A 147 -5.10 -10.05 -1.26
C THR A 147 -5.21 -11.12 -2.34
N LEU A 148 -6.42 -11.41 -2.82
CA LEU A 148 -6.74 -12.50 -3.73
C LEU A 148 -7.35 -11.99 -5.04
N GLY A 149 -6.68 -11.10 -5.77
CA GLY A 149 -7.01 -10.72 -7.15
C GLY A 149 -8.51 -10.57 -7.44
N SER A 150 -9.10 -11.51 -8.16
CA SER A 150 -10.50 -11.51 -8.59
C SER A 150 -11.51 -12.00 -7.54
N LEU A 151 -11.09 -12.42 -6.35
CA LEU A 151 -12.03 -12.81 -5.30
C LEU A 151 -12.61 -11.56 -4.63
N SER A 152 -13.44 -10.85 -5.37
CA SER A 152 -14.28 -9.75 -4.88
C SER A 152 -15.23 -10.16 -3.73
N GLN A 153 -15.34 -11.45 -3.47
CA GLN A 153 -16.21 -12.08 -2.46
C GLN A 153 -15.53 -12.32 -1.11
N LEU A 154 -14.25 -11.94 -0.94
CA LEU A 154 -13.64 -12.06 0.39
C LEU A 154 -14.36 -11.13 1.38
N PRO A 155 -14.65 -11.63 2.58
CA PRO A 155 -15.18 -10.79 3.65
C PRO A 155 -14.29 -9.59 3.91
N PRO A 156 -14.91 -8.48 4.33
CA PRO A 156 -14.19 -7.23 4.61
C PRO A 156 -12.99 -7.41 5.54
N GLU A 157 -13.11 -8.24 6.56
CA GLU A 157 -12.09 -8.54 7.56
C GLU A 157 -10.86 -9.27 7.00
N CYS A 158 -10.99 -9.88 5.83
CA CYS A 158 -9.87 -10.52 5.13
C CYS A 158 -9.11 -9.58 4.19
N LYS A 159 -9.62 -8.35 4.00
CA LYS A 159 -8.93 -7.33 3.21
C LYS A 159 -7.87 -6.64 4.06
N PHE A 160 -6.78 -6.22 3.41
CA PHE A 160 -5.79 -5.38 4.08
C PHE A 160 -6.31 -3.94 4.10
N PHE A 161 -6.37 -3.37 5.29
CA PHE A 161 -6.56 -1.95 5.58
C PHE A 161 -6.04 -1.68 6.98
N VAL A 162 -5.81 -0.42 7.31
CA VAL A 162 -5.36 0.00 8.64
C VAL A 162 -6.40 0.94 9.25
N ARG A 163 -6.92 0.60 10.42
CA ARG A 163 -7.81 1.52 11.15
C ARG A 163 -6.99 2.66 11.73
N PRO A 164 -7.58 3.84 11.97
CA PRO A 164 -6.90 4.94 12.68
C PRO A 164 -6.30 4.51 14.01
N GLU A 165 -7.01 3.68 14.77
CA GLU A 165 -6.59 3.14 16.07
C GLU A 165 -5.38 2.19 15.98
N ASP A 166 -5.18 1.57 14.82
CA ASP A 166 -4.11 0.59 14.60
C ASP A 166 -2.83 1.21 14.03
N VAL A 167 -2.80 2.50 13.72
CA VAL A 167 -1.65 3.18 13.08
C VAL A 167 -0.34 2.88 13.80
N SER A 168 -0.34 2.98 15.13
CA SER A 168 0.87 2.76 15.95
C SER A 168 1.42 1.34 15.84
N VAL A 169 0.59 0.34 15.55
CA VAL A 169 1.00 -1.05 15.36
C VAL A 169 1.84 -1.21 14.09
N TYR A 170 1.57 -0.38 13.07
CA TYR A 170 2.25 -0.43 11.78
C TYR A 170 3.46 0.49 11.67
N GLU A 171 3.65 1.45 12.59
CA GLU A 171 4.79 2.38 12.57
C GLU A 171 6.18 1.74 12.46
N PRO A 172 6.46 0.56 13.03
CA PRO A 172 7.75 -0.10 12.84
C PRO A 172 7.99 -0.64 11.42
N TYR A 173 6.96 -0.75 10.61
CA TYR A 173 6.98 -1.43 9.32
C TYR A 173 6.61 -0.54 8.14
N VAL A 174 5.92 0.57 8.39
CA VAL A 174 5.47 1.51 7.36
C VAL A 174 5.99 2.90 7.72
N ASP A 175 6.76 3.50 6.81
CA ASP A 175 7.31 4.84 7.00
C ASP A 175 6.29 5.93 6.69
N VAL A 176 5.42 5.66 5.68
CA VAL A 176 4.48 6.66 5.16
C VAL A 176 3.13 6.01 4.86
N PHE A 177 2.08 6.57 5.43
CA PHE A 177 0.70 6.28 5.03
C PHE A 177 0.22 7.31 4.00
N GLU A 178 -0.06 6.84 2.79
CA GLU A 178 -0.70 7.65 1.77
C GLU A 178 -2.22 7.56 1.92
N LEU A 179 -2.84 8.70 2.20
CA LEU A 179 -4.27 8.79 2.37
C LEU A 179 -4.96 9.03 1.02
N PHE A 180 -5.95 8.22 0.73
CA PHE A 180 -6.74 8.28 -0.48
C PHE A 180 -8.10 8.93 -0.23
N GLY A 181 -8.52 9.82 -1.13
CA GLY A 181 -9.84 10.44 -1.05
C GLY A 181 -9.99 11.67 -1.92
N ASP A 182 -11.23 12.15 -2.03
CA ASP A 182 -11.54 13.44 -2.65
C ASP A 182 -11.08 14.59 -1.74
N ASN A 183 -10.76 15.74 -2.30
CA ASN A 183 -10.25 16.92 -1.59
C ASN A 183 -11.01 17.26 -0.29
N HIS A 184 -12.34 17.24 -0.32
CA HIS A 184 -13.16 17.57 0.84
C HIS A 184 -13.09 16.51 1.94
N LYS A 185 -13.03 15.24 1.55
CA LYS A 185 -12.94 14.11 2.49
C LYS A 185 -11.53 13.90 3.01
N LEU A 186 -10.52 14.22 2.19
CA LEU A 186 -9.12 13.98 2.48
C LEU A 186 -8.65 14.72 3.74
N SER A 187 -9.07 15.99 3.93
CA SER A 187 -8.75 16.74 5.14
C SER A 187 -9.35 16.12 6.41
N VAL A 188 -10.59 15.62 6.33
CA VAL A 188 -11.25 14.91 7.43
C VAL A 188 -10.57 13.55 7.68
N THR A 189 -10.25 12.83 6.62
CA THR A 189 -9.53 11.55 6.73
C THR A 189 -8.18 11.73 7.39
N TYR A 190 -7.41 12.76 7.01
CA TYR A 190 -6.13 13.08 7.65
C TYR A 190 -6.28 13.36 9.14
N GLU A 191 -7.25 14.19 9.53
CA GLU A 191 -7.54 14.50 10.93
C GLU A 191 -7.84 13.24 11.74
N ILE A 192 -8.72 12.37 11.23
CA ILE A 192 -9.08 11.10 11.84
C ILE A 192 -7.85 10.19 12.04
N TYR A 193 -7.03 10.03 11.01
CA TYR A 193 -5.82 9.20 11.11
C TYR A 193 -4.76 9.80 12.02
N LYS A 194 -4.64 11.13 12.06
CA LYS A 194 -3.74 11.84 12.96
C LYS A 194 -4.18 11.72 14.42
N GLU A 195 -5.48 11.77 14.68
CA GLU A 195 -6.06 11.57 16.02
C GLU A 195 -6.04 10.11 16.46
N GLY A 196 -5.96 9.17 15.54
CA GLY A 196 -5.94 7.74 15.84
C GLY A 196 -7.26 7.20 16.37
N ASN A 197 -8.40 7.81 16.00
CA ASN A 197 -9.71 7.44 16.55
C ASN A 197 -10.83 7.67 15.53
N TRP A 198 -11.68 6.66 15.35
CA TRP A 198 -12.87 6.73 14.51
C TRP A 198 -14.11 6.18 15.20
N LYS A 199 -15.19 6.95 15.21
CA LYS A 199 -16.46 6.61 15.89
C LYS A 199 -17.60 6.21 14.94
N GLY A 200 -17.30 5.94 13.69
CA GLY A 200 -18.30 5.59 12.69
C GLY A 200 -18.11 4.20 12.10
N ALA A 201 -18.96 3.84 11.14
CA ALA A 201 -18.73 2.65 10.34
C ALA A 201 -17.47 2.82 9.48
N LEU A 202 -16.59 1.82 9.47
CA LEU A 202 -15.32 1.85 8.74
C LEU A 202 -15.52 1.96 7.23
N GLY A 203 -16.65 1.47 6.70
CA GLY A 203 -16.99 1.62 5.29
C GLY A 203 -17.19 3.07 4.84
N ASN A 204 -17.42 4.01 5.77
CA ASN A 204 -17.47 5.45 5.47
C ASN A 204 -16.07 6.09 5.39
N LEU A 205 -15.07 5.47 6.00
CA LEU A 205 -13.69 5.96 6.04
C LEU A 205 -12.78 5.23 5.06
N ILE A 206 -12.98 3.92 4.91
CA ILE A 206 -12.10 3.03 4.16
C ILE A 206 -12.78 2.62 2.86
N LYS A 207 -12.21 3.05 1.74
CA LYS A 207 -12.70 2.72 0.40
C LYS A 207 -12.64 1.21 0.15
N GLY A 208 -13.72 0.64 -0.36
CA GLY A 208 -13.80 -0.79 -0.72
C GLY A 208 -14.33 -1.70 0.39
N LEU A 209 -14.71 -1.14 1.53
CA LEU A 209 -15.52 -1.82 2.54
C LEU A 209 -17.02 -1.53 2.34
N PRO A 210 -17.92 -2.42 2.78
CA PRO A 210 -19.36 -2.11 2.88
C PRO A 210 -19.60 -0.89 3.77
N LEU A 211 -20.56 -0.04 3.40
CA LEU A 211 -20.78 1.24 4.12
C LEU A 211 -21.13 1.07 5.59
N ASP A 212 -21.79 -0.01 5.94
CA ASP A 212 -22.21 -0.39 7.31
C ASP A 212 -21.17 -1.23 8.06
N PHE A 213 -20.06 -1.58 7.39
CA PHE A 213 -19.01 -2.40 8.00
C PHE A 213 -18.36 -1.68 9.18
N SER A 214 -18.33 -2.33 10.33
CA SER A 214 -17.65 -1.86 11.54
C SER A 214 -16.96 -3.01 12.25
N LEU A 215 -15.90 -2.68 12.96
CA LEU A 215 -15.20 -3.56 13.88
C LEU A 215 -15.26 -2.94 15.27
N ASP A 216 -15.27 -3.78 16.30
CA ASP A 216 -15.11 -3.30 17.66
C ASP A 216 -13.81 -2.50 17.78
N ALA A 217 -13.88 -1.28 18.28
CA ALA A 217 -12.73 -0.39 18.46
C ALA A 217 -11.67 -1.01 19.39
N GLN A 218 -12.09 -1.85 20.35
CA GLN A 218 -11.19 -2.57 21.26
C GLN A 218 -10.66 -3.88 20.67
N SER A 219 -11.14 -4.29 19.49
CA SER A 219 -10.61 -5.46 18.82
C SER A 219 -9.14 -5.26 18.46
N PRO A 220 -8.23 -6.17 18.80
CA PRO A 220 -6.81 -6.10 18.43
C PRO A 220 -6.60 -6.43 16.95
N TYR A 221 -7.43 -5.89 16.06
CA TYR A 221 -7.43 -6.19 14.63
C TYR A 221 -6.07 -5.92 13.98
N GLY A 222 -5.45 -4.77 14.26
CA GLY A 222 -4.15 -4.40 13.66
C GLY A 222 -3.04 -5.38 14.05
N GLU A 223 -2.94 -5.75 15.33
CA GLU A 223 -1.96 -6.73 15.80
C GLU A 223 -2.17 -8.11 15.18
N TYR A 224 -3.42 -8.56 15.13
CA TYR A 224 -3.76 -9.82 14.49
C TYR A 224 -3.43 -9.81 13.02
N ARG A 225 -3.76 -8.71 12.34
CA ARG A 225 -3.54 -8.57 10.91
C ARG A 225 -2.04 -8.56 10.58
N LEU A 226 -1.25 -7.79 11.32
CA LEU A 226 0.21 -7.71 11.16
C LEU A 226 0.90 -9.05 11.37
N ASN A 227 0.40 -9.86 12.29
CA ASN A 227 0.92 -11.20 12.59
C ASN A 227 0.16 -12.33 11.86
N CYS A 228 -0.81 -11.97 11.03
CA CYS A 228 -1.55 -12.92 10.22
C CYS A 228 -0.63 -13.50 9.15
N GLY A 229 0.00 -14.63 9.42
CA GLY A 229 0.80 -15.37 8.43
C GLY A 229 -0.06 -15.99 7.32
N GLN A 230 -1.32 -15.54 7.18
CA GLN A 230 -2.35 -16.01 6.23
C GLN A 230 -2.50 -17.56 6.22
N LYS A 231 -2.08 -18.15 7.31
CA LYS A 231 -2.35 -19.57 7.57
C LYS A 231 -3.81 -19.72 7.98
N CYS A 232 -4.67 -19.34 7.04
CA CYS A 232 -6.11 -19.30 7.25
C CYS A 232 -6.63 -20.62 7.84
N TYR A 233 -6.11 -21.75 7.48
CA TYR A 233 -6.46 -23.07 8.02
C TYR A 233 -6.17 -23.26 9.53
N LYS A 234 -5.37 -22.37 10.15
CA LYS A 234 -5.05 -22.41 11.60
C LYS A 234 -5.63 -21.25 12.39
N CYS A 235 -6.06 -20.21 11.72
CA CYS A 235 -6.54 -19.00 12.35
C CYS A 235 -8.03 -19.11 12.69
N LYS A 236 -8.48 -18.61 13.81
CA LYS A 236 -9.89 -18.64 14.23
C LYS A 236 -10.53 -17.25 14.24
N MET A 237 -9.87 -16.28 13.59
CA MET A 237 -10.19 -14.87 13.75
C MET A 237 -11.23 -14.34 12.75
N CYS A 238 -11.26 -14.88 11.54
CA CYS A 238 -12.23 -14.45 10.54
C CYS A 238 -13.37 -15.45 10.47
N THR A 239 -14.60 -15.00 10.39
CA THR A 239 -15.80 -15.85 10.28
C THR A 239 -15.81 -16.75 9.05
N VAL A 240 -15.07 -16.36 8.01
CA VAL A 240 -14.81 -17.16 6.78
C VAL A 240 -14.04 -18.44 7.03
N HIS A 241 -13.39 -18.54 8.17
CA HIS A 241 -12.54 -19.66 8.51
C HIS A 241 -13.26 -21.00 8.53
N LYS A 242 -14.48 -21.01 9.03
CA LYS A 242 -15.22 -22.26 9.12
C LYS A 242 -15.47 -22.82 7.71
N GLU A 243 -15.94 -21.97 6.80
CA GLU A 243 -16.24 -22.38 5.43
C GLU A 243 -14.99 -22.69 4.59
N LEU A 244 -13.91 -21.88 4.70
CA LEU A 244 -12.66 -22.15 3.99
C LEU A 244 -11.90 -23.35 4.57
N ASN A 245 -11.92 -23.54 5.89
CA ASN A 245 -11.34 -24.73 6.49
C ASN A 245 -12.14 -25.98 6.11
N ASP A 246 -13.46 -25.91 6.12
CA ASP A 246 -14.30 -27.03 5.68
C ASP A 246 -14.03 -27.38 4.21
N ILE A 247 -13.85 -26.39 3.34
CA ILE A 247 -13.49 -26.58 1.92
C ILE A 247 -12.04 -27.08 1.77
N MET A 248 -11.08 -26.54 2.51
CA MET A 248 -9.68 -26.98 2.45
C MET A 248 -9.49 -28.36 3.08
N ASP A 249 -10.18 -28.65 4.17
CA ASP A 249 -10.16 -29.97 4.80
C ASP A 249 -10.81 -31.02 3.90
N GLN A 250 -11.90 -30.67 3.23
CA GLN A 250 -12.49 -31.54 2.21
C GLN A 250 -11.57 -31.77 1.02
N ASN A 251 -10.87 -30.73 0.53
CA ASN A 251 -9.91 -30.87 -0.56
C ASN A 251 -8.66 -31.63 -0.13
N ASN A 252 -8.14 -31.41 1.08
CA ASN A 252 -7.01 -32.17 1.64
C ASN A 252 -7.37 -33.62 1.86
N LEU A 253 -8.56 -33.90 2.39
CA LEU A 253 -9.08 -35.26 2.54
C LEU A 253 -9.25 -35.95 1.18
N ARG A 254 -9.67 -35.23 0.16
CA ARG A 254 -9.75 -35.74 -1.21
C ARG A 254 -8.37 -36.08 -1.77
N ILE A 255 -7.38 -35.21 -1.63
CA ILE A 255 -6.01 -35.45 -2.09
C ILE A 255 -5.37 -36.63 -1.33
N ILE A 256 -5.62 -36.76 -0.04
CA ILE A 256 -5.14 -37.91 0.76
C ILE A 256 -5.76 -39.20 0.26
N LYS A 257 -7.07 -39.23 0.07
CA LYS A 257 -7.77 -40.41 -0.47
C LYS A 257 -7.29 -40.78 -1.88
N GLU A 258 -7.11 -39.80 -2.76
CA GLU A 258 -6.57 -40.06 -4.12
C GLU A 258 -5.16 -40.66 -4.09
N LYS A 259 -4.31 -40.22 -3.15
CA LYS A 259 -2.98 -40.82 -2.93
C LYS A 259 -3.05 -42.24 -2.38
N GLU A 260 -3.92 -42.49 -1.39
CA GLU A 260 -4.13 -43.81 -0.81
C GLU A 260 -4.66 -44.81 -1.85
N TYR A 261 -5.60 -44.38 -2.71
CA TYR A 261 -6.11 -45.20 -3.82
C TYR A 261 -5.00 -45.50 -4.85
N ALA A 262 -4.19 -44.52 -5.21
CA ALA A 262 -3.08 -44.70 -6.14
C ALA A 262 -1.97 -45.63 -5.58
N GLU A 263 -1.76 -45.63 -4.26
CA GLU A 263 -0.84 -46.58 -3.60
C GLU A 263 -1.42 -47.99 -3.49
N GLN A 264 -2.73 -48.14 -3.27
CA GLN A 264 -3.40 -49.43 -3.28
C GLN A 264 -3.37 -50.08 -4.66
N GLU A 265 -3.71 -49.31 -5.72
CA GLU A 265 -3.64 -49.83 -7.11
C GLU A 265 -2.22 -50.26 -7.52
N LYS A 266 -1.17 -49.63 -6.97
CA LYS A 266 0.22 -50.06 -7.20
C LYS A 266 0.55 -51.36 -6.51
N LYS A 267 -0.03 -51.61 -5.34
CA LYS A 267 0.20 -52.85 -4.57
C LYS A 267 -0.55 -54.07 -5.13
N GLU A 268 -1.69 -53.83 -5.80
CA GLU A 268 -2.48 -54.88 -6.45
C GLU A 268 -1.93 -55.30 -7.82
N LYS A 269 -1.01 -54.53 -8.37
CA LYS A 269 -0.35 -54.80 -9.69
C LYS A 269 1.02 -55.43 -9.56
N ILE A 270 1.47 -55.79 -8.32
CA ILE A 270 2.69 -56.53 -8.01
C ILE A 270 2.30 -57.95 -7.53
#